data_6686f60b1cea21c655739260578be351
#
_entry.id   6686f60b1cea21c655739260578be351
#
_cell.length_a   1.000
_cell.length_b   1.000
_cell.length_c   1.000
_cell.angle_alpha   90.00
_cell.angle_beta   90.00
_cell.angle_gamma   90.00
#
_symmetry.space_group_name_H-M   'P 1'
#
loop_
_entity.id
_entity.type
_entity.pdbx_description
1 polymer ?
#
loop_
_entity_poly.entity_id
_entity_poly.type
_entity_poly.pdbx_seq_one_letter_code
_entity_poly.pdbx_strand_id
1 'polypeptide(L)'
;MKTFLSAVLAVCLFALPVSAQNGDDGDSGRSLPRMASLRSKLVNARSGPGSRYPIEWVYKQKNAPVEIIAEFDLWRQIRDWEGSETWVYKPMLSSQRWIKMTNKGTSSIYAKPEHDAKVIAKVEDQVIGKVEKCPEDKDF
;
A
#
# COMPACT_ATOMS: atom_id res chain seq x y z
N MET A 1 64.32 -14.39 -37.10
CA MET A 1 63.79 -13.34 -36.21
C MET A 1 62.29 -13.12 -36.53
N LYS A 2 61.40 -13.69 -35.72
CA LYS A 2 59.96 -13.61 -35.91
C LYS A 2 59.35 -12.79 -34.70
N THR A 3 58.92 -11.58 -34.98
CA THR A 3 58.32 -10.71 -33.99
C THR A 3 56.86 -11.09 -33.83
N PHE A 4 56.45 -11.52 -32.62
CA PHE A 4 55.06 -11.74 -32.23
C PHE A 4 54.48 -10.43 -31.78
N LEU A 5 53.48 -9.96 -32.52
CA LEU A 5 52.66 -8.79 -32.16
C LEU A 5 51.50 -9.27 -31.28
N SER A 6 51.54 -8.93 -29.98
CA SER A 6 50.52 -9.31 -29.00
C SER A 6 49.43 -8.24 -29.02
N ALA A 7 48.24 -8.60 -29.55
CA ALA A 7 47.09 -7.72 -29.54
C ALA A 7 46.36 -7.83 -28.17
N VAL A 8 46.40 -6.76 -27.41
CA VAL A 8 45.64 -6.64 -26.14
C VAL A 8 44.22 -6.22 -26.50
N LEU A 9 43.27 -7.13 -26.31
CA LEU A 9 41.84 -6.86 -26.48
C LEU A 9 41.31 -6.20 -25.21
N ALA A 10 41.06 -4.87 -25.25
CA ALA A 10 40.43 -4.13 -24.17
C ALA A 10 38.92 -4.39 -24.19
N VAL A 11 38.42 -5.16 -23.23
CA VAL A 11 36.99 -5.35 -23.01
C VAL A 11 36.44 -4.15 -22.22
N CYS A 12 35.78 -3.22 -22.93
CA CYS A 12 34.98 -2.15 -22.27
C CYS A 12 33.71 -2.75 -21.73
N LEU A 13 33.62 -2.93 -20.41
CA LEU A 13 32.35 -3.20 -19.72
C LEU A 13 31.53 -1.92 -19.76
N PHE A 14 30.54 -1.88 -20.63
CA PHE A 14 29.45 -0.85 -20.55
C PHE A 14 28.53 -1.21 -19.37
N ALA A 15 28.68 -0.50 -18.27
CA ALA A 15 27.69 -0.48 -17.20
C ALA A 15 26.45 0.26 -17.73
N LEU A 16 25.38 -0.47 -18.05
CA LEU A 16 24.09 0.13 -18.35
C LEU A 16 23.52 0.75 -17.07
N PRO A 17 23.04 2.02 -17.13
CA PRO A 17 22.36 2.58 -15.98
C PRO A 17 21.08 1.78 -15.71
N VAL A 18 20.95 1.25 -14.50
CA VAL A 18 19.70 0.71 -13.99
C VAL A 18 18.76 1.88 -13.84
N SER A 19 17.83 2.03 -14.78
CA SER A 19 16.74 3.00 -14.64
C SER A 19 15.90 2.61 -13.44
N ALA A 20 15.86 3.46 -12.44
CA ALA A 20 14.87 3.36 -11.36
C ALA A 20 13.48 3.34 -12.00
N GLN A 21 12.73 2.26 -11.78
CA GLN A 21 11.35 2.16 -12.24
C GLN A 21 10.55 3.24 -11.51
N ASN A 22 10.12 4.24 -12.25
CA ASN A 22 9.07 5.15 -11.81
C ASN A 22 7.86 4.31 -11.45
N GLY A 23 7.25 4.56 -10.29
CA GLY A 23 6.08 3.84 -9.85
C GLY A 23 5.03 3.79 -10.97
N ASP A 24 4.45 2.60 -11.16
CA ASP A 24 3.45 2.37 -12.20
C ASP A 24 2.24 3.28 -11.92
N ASP A 25 2.00 4.25 -12.79
CA ASP A 25 0.81 5.09 -12.70
C ASP A 25 -0.38 4.25 -13.15
N GLY A 26 -1.31 3.97 -12.22
CA GLY A 26 -2.52 3.24 -12.54
C GLY A 26 -3.41 3.98 -13.55
N ASP A 27 -4.43 3.30 -14.09
CA ASP A 27 -5.42 3.86 -15.05
C ASP A 27 -6.01 5.22 -14.62
N SER A 28 -5.96 5.54 -13.34
CA SER A 28 -6.44 6.83 -12.81
C SER A 28 -5.40 7.95 -12.84
N GLY A 29 -4.18 7.70 -13.34
CA GLY A 29 -3.05 8.63 -13.31
C GLY A 29 -2.54 8.93 -11.89
N ARG A 30 -2.78 8.02 -10.95
CA ARG A 30 -2.30 8.12 -9.57
C ARG A 30 -1.27 7.05 -9.33
N SER A 31 -0.20 7.42 -8.63
CA SER A 31 0.86 6.49 -8.27
C SER A 31 0.34 5.29 -7.49
N LEU A 32 0.92 4.13 -7.76
CA LEU A 32 0.71 2.87 -7.07
C LEU A 32 2.03 2.42 -6.40
N PRO A 33 1.96 1.76 -5.26
CA PRO A 33 0.78 1.49 -4.45
C PRO A 33 0.31 2.73 -3.69
N ARG A 34 -0.98 2.76 -3.27
CA ARG A 34 -1.50 3.84 -2.45
C ARG A 34 -2.58 3.39 -1.47
N MET A 35 -2.68 4.11 -0.36
CA MET A 35 -3.67 3.81 0.68
C MET A 35 -5.07 4.28 0.30
N ALA A 36 -6.05 3.47 0.65
CA ALA A 36 -7.48 3.75 0.57
C ALA A 36 -8.20 3.14 1.78
N SER A 37 -9.50 3.29 1.83
CA SER A 37 -10.34 2.64 2.86
C SER A 37 -11.64 2.13 2.27
N LEU A 38 -12.24 1.13 2.91
CA LEU A 38 -13.53 0.58 2.52
C LEU A 38 -14.65 1.57 2.85
N ARG A 39 -15.48 1.93 1.88
CA ARG A 39 -16.55 2.93 2.07
C ARG A 39 -17.77 2.35 2.78
N SER A 40 -18.06 1.08 2.58
CA SER A 40 -19.27 0.40 3.05
C SER A 40 -18.97 -0.62 4.13
N LYS A 41 -20.01 -0.97 4.91
CA LYS A 41 -19.92 -2.08 5.87
C LYS A 41 -19.79 -3.44 5.21
N LEU A 42 -20.31 -3.60 3.99
CA LEU A 42 -20.20 -4.82 3.20
C LEU A 42 -19.56 -4.48 1.86
N VAL A 43 -18.43 -5.11 1.57
CA VAL A 43 -17.68 -4.94 0.34
C VAL A 43 -17.28 -6.31 -0.20
N ASN A 44 -17.81 -6.66 -1.36
CA ASN A 44 -17.43 -7.88 -2.06
C ASN A 44 -16.05 -7.72 -2.70
N ALA A 45 -15.16 -8.63 -2.40
CA ALA A 45 -13.86 -8.77 -3.01
C ALA A 45 -13.83 -10.03 -3.89
N ARG A 46 -13.28 -9.89 -5.10
CA ARG A 46 -13.37 -10.90 -6.14
C ARG A 46 -11.99 -11.36 -6.59
N SER A 47 -11.93 -12.52 -7.22
CA SER A 47 -10.69 -13.08 -7.78
C SER A 47 -10.17 -12.32 -9.01
N GLY A 48 -10.98 -11.44 -9.60
CA GLY A 48 -10.60 -10.69 -10.79
C GLY A 48 -11.41 -9.41 -11.01
N PRO A 49 -10.98 -8.56 -11.96
CA PRO A 49 -11.54 -7.24 -12.20
C PRO A 49 -12.86 -7.32 -13.00
N GLY A 50 -13.94 -7.69 -12.34
CA GLY A 50 -15.26 -7.76 -12.98
C GLY A 50 -16.31 -8.47 -12.14
N SER A 51 -17.58 -8.15 -12.38
CA SER A 51 -18.72 -8.75 -11.67
C SER A 51 -18.89 -10.25 -11.97
N ARG A 52 -18.35 -10.73 -13.09
CA ARG A 52 -18.36 -12.14 -13.49
C ARG A 52 -17.41 -13.03 -12.69
N TYR A 53 -16.40 -12.43 -12.03
CA TYR A 53 -15.48 -13.18 -11.21
C TYR A 53 -16.10 -13.55 -9.87
N PRO A 54 -15.82 -14.73 -9.34
CA PRO A 54 -16.37 -15.18 -8.07
C PRO A 54 -15.96 -14.25 -6.93
N ILE A 55 -16.83 -14.14 -5.92
CA ILE A 55 -16.53 -13.48 -4.67
C ILE A 55 -15.67 -14.44 -3.86
N GLU A 56 -14.46 -14.01 -3.51
CA GLU A 56 -13.56 -14.76 -2.62
C GLU A 56 -13.73 -14.33 -1.17
N TRP A 57 -14.05 -13.05 -0.98
CA TRP A 57 -14.08 -12.43 0.33
C TRP A 57 -15.22 -11.42 0.46
N VAL A 58 -15.74 -11.26 1.67
CA VAL A 58 -16.69 -10.19 2.00
C VAL A 58 -16.18 -9.44 3.22
N TYR A 59 -15.66 -8.24 2.99
CA TYR A 59 -15.27 -7.36 4.09
C TYR A 59 -16.50 -6.82 4.79
N LYS A 60 -16.52 -6.92 6.13
CA LYS A 60 -17.64 -6.49 6.98
C LYS A 60 -17.32 -5.24 7.83
N GLN A 61 -16.19 -4.60 7.57
CA GLN A 61 -15.72 -3.49 8.39
C GLN A 61 -15.59 -2.20 7.55
N LYS A 62 -16.49 -1.24 7.78
CA LYS A 62 -16.40 0.08 7.17
C LYS A 62 -15.13 0.79 7.63
N ASN A 63 -14.54 1.58 6.75
CA ASN A 63 -13.33 2.36 6.97
C ASN A 63 -12.05 1.51 7.18
N ALA A 64 -12.10 0.20 7.02
CA ALA A 64 -10.90 -0.61 7.08
C ALA A 64 -9.88 -0.13 6.03
N PRO A 65 -8.62 0.14 6.43
CA PRO A 65 -7.59 0.56 5.50
C PRO A 65 -7.18 -0.60 4.59
N VAL A 66 -6.92 -0.27 3.33
CA VAL A 66 -6.43 -1.19 2.31
C VAL A 66 -5.43 -0.46 1.42
N GLU A 67 -4.54 -1.18 0.80
CA GLU A 67 -3.61 -0.66 -0.18
C GLU A 67 -4.09 -0.98 -1.58
N ILE A 68 -4.22 0.00 -2.47
CA ILE A 68 -4.49 -0.22 -3.89
C ILE A 68 -3.15 -0.48 -4.57
N ILE A 69 -3.01 -1.66 -5.17
CA ILE A 69 -1.77 -2.13 -5.81
C ILE A 69 -1.87 -2.23 -7.33
N ALA A 70 -3.09 -2.30 -7.88
CA ALA A 70 -3.33 -2.26 -9.32
C ALA A 70 -4.71 -1.69 -9.64
N GLU A 71 -4.87 -1.23 -10.87
CA GLU A 71 -6.12 -0.68 -11.40
C GLU A 71 -6.47 -1.33 -12.73
N PHE A 72 -7.74 -1.56 -12.94
CA PHE A 72 -8.29 -2.00 -14.22
C PHE A 72 -9.71 -1.47 -14.37
N ASP A 73 -9.95 -0.55 -15.27
CA ASP A 73 -11.24 0.10 -15.50
C ASP A 73 -11.88 0.59 -14.18
N LEU A 74 -13.04 0.07 -13.81
CA LEU A 74 -13.76 0.39 -12.56
C LEU A 74 -13.37 -0.52 -11.39
N TRP A 75 -12.29 -1.29 -11.52
CA TRP A 75 -11.85 -2.22 -10.50
C TRP A 75 -10.48 -1.82 -9.95
N ARG A 76 -10.27 -2.15 -8.68
CA ARG A 76 -9.01 -1.90 -7.98
C ARG A 76 -8.57 -3.19 -7.32
N GLN A 77 -7.36 -3.63 -7.61
CA GLN A 77 -6.73 -4.69 -6.82
C GLN A 77 -6.27 -4.07 -5.51
N ILE A 78 -6.74 -4.63 -4.44
CA ILE A 78 -6.37 -4.19 -3.10
C ILE A 78 -5.58 -5.29 -2.39
N ARG A 79 -4.66 -4.85 -1.53
CA ARG A 79 -4.02 -5.68 -0.52
C ARG A 79 -4.55 -5.26 0.84
N ASP A 80 -5.03 -6.20 1.62
CA ASP A 80 -5.51 -5.95 2.97
C ASP A 80 -4.39 -6.05 4.01
N TRP A 81 -4.74 -5.85 5.29
CA TRP A 81 -3.81 -5.89 6.43
C TRP A 81 -3.27 -7.29 6.75
N GLU A 82 -3.82 -8.34 6.16
CA GLU A 82 -3.35 -9.73 6.26
C GLU A 82 -2.49 -10.14 5.06
N GLY A 83 -2.40 -9.24 4.05
CA GLY A 83 -1.65 -9.46 2.83
C GLY A 83 -2.46 -10.14 1.71
N SER A 84 -3.77 -10.35 1.89
CA SER A 84 -4.63 -10.91 0.86
C SER A 84 -4.86 -9.92 -0.28
N GLU A 85 -4.76 -10.38 -1.52
CA GLU A 85 -4.93 -9.56 -2.73
C GLU A 85 -6.19 -9.94 -3.47
N THR A 86 -7.11 -9.00 -3.60
CA THR A 86 -8.41 -9.20 -4.23
C THR A 86 -8.87 -7.98 -5.00
N TRP A 87 -9.88 -8.13 -5.86
CA TRP A 87 -10.43 -7.04 -6.67
C TRP A 87 -11.72 -6.49 -6.09
N VAL A 88 -11.77 -5.19 -5.91
CA VAL A 88 -12.90 -4.45 -5.35
C VAL A 88 -13.38 -3.41 -6.36
N TYR A 89 -14.70 -3.21 -6.42
CA TYR A 89 -15.31 -2.19 -7.27
C TYR A 89 -14.97 -0.79 -6.75
N LYS A 90 -14.41 0.07 -7.60
CA LYS A 90 -13.90 1.41 -7.25
C LYS A 90 -14.82 2.25 -6.36
N PRO A 91 -16.16 2.32 -6.60
CA PRO A 91 -17.06 3.08 -5.73
C PRO A 91 -17.15 2.58 -4.29
N MET A 92 -16.72 1.35 -4.02
CA MET A 92 -16.65 0.79 -2.66
C MET A 92 -15.42 1.26 -1.87
N LEU A 93 -14.55 2.05 -2.50
CA LEU A 93 -13.34 2.60 -1.90
C LEU A 93 -13.47 4.11 -1.67
N SER A 94 -12.71 4.60 -0.71
CA SER A 94 -12.58 6.02 -0.36
C SER A 94 -11.10 6.39 -0.26
N SER A 95 -10.73 7.58 -0.71
CA SER A 95 -9.39 8.12 -0.53
C SER A 95 -9.14 8.64 0.91
N GLN A 96 -10.14 8.60 1.78
CA GLN A 96 -9.98 8.99 3.16
C GLN A 96 -9.08 7.98 3.89
N ARG A 97 -8.05 8.48 4.56
CA ARG A 97 -7.08 7.64 5.26
C ARG A 97 -7.58 7.26 6.65
N TRP A 98 -7.48 5.99 6.93
CA TRP A 98 -7.78 5.39 8.22
C TRP A 98 -6.64 4.48 8.63
N ILE A 99 -6.49 4.25 9.92
CA ILE A 99 -5.54 3.30 10.49
C ILE A 99 -6.32 2.18 11.17
N LYS A 100 -5.72 1.01 11.22
CA LYS A 100 -6.20 -0.13 11.99
C LYS A 100 -5.12 -0.54 12.97
N MET A 101 -5.49 -0.68 14.22
CA MET A 101 -4.57 -1.19 15.24
C MET A 101 -4.38 -2.69 15.02
N THR A 102 -3.15 -3.10 14.77
CA THR A 102 -2.79 -4.51 14.50
C THR A 102 -1.93 -5.14 15.59
N ASN A 103 -1.54 -4.35 16.60
CA ASN A 103 -0.77 -4.84 17.73
C ASN A 103 -1.65 -5.70 18.63
N LYS A 104 -1.18 -6.87 18.98
CA LYS A 104 -1.85 -7.69 19.99
C LYS A 104 -1.83 -6.99 21.34
N GLY A 105 -3.02 -6.80 21.92
CA GLY A 105 -3.19 -6.17 23.22
C GLY A 105 -3.58 -4.69 23.12
N THR A 106 -3.22 -3.92 24.13
CA THR A 106 -3.63 -2.53 24.29
C THR A 106 -2.51 -1.58 23.89
N SER A 107 -2.78 -0.62 23.01
CA SER A 107 -1.87 0.46 22.61
C SER A 107 -2.26 1.77 23.28
N SER A 108 -1.29 2.58 23.65
CA SER A 108 -1.52 3.90 24.21
C SER A 108 -1.64 4.98 23.12
N ILE A 109 -2.62 5.86 23.28
CA ILE A 109 -2.77 7.06 22.46
C ILE A 109 -2.27 8.26 23.27
N TYR A 110 -1.38 9.04 22.67
CA TYR A 110 -0.75 10.19 23.29
C TYR A 110 -1.39 11.49 22.82
N ALA A 111 -1.38 12.51 23.67
CA ALA A 111 -1.94 13.83 23.37
C ALA A 111 -1.19 14.57 22.25
N LYS A 112 0.12 14.27 22.11
CA LYS A 112 1.04 14.87 21.15
C LYS A 112 2.03 13.82 20.65
N PRO A 113 2.63 14.03 19.48
CA PRO A 113 3.68 13.17 18.96
C PRO A 113 5.03 13.47 19.62
N GLU A 114 5.14 13.19 20.90
CA GLU A 114 6.33 13.42 21.74
C GLU A 114 6.47 12.24 22.70
N HIS A 115 7.73 11.84 23.01
CA HIS A 115 8.00 10.66 23.84
C HIS A 115 7.50 10.77 25.29
N ASP A 116 7.41 11.97 25.82
CA ASP A 116 6.95 12.28 27.18
C ASP A 116 5.50 12.77 27.23
N ALA A 117 4.78 12.72 26.12
CA ALA A 117 3.42 13.19 26.02
C ALA A 117 2.47 12.38 26.91
N LYS A 118 1.46 13.07 27.46
CA LYS A 118 0.42 12.44 28.28
C LYS A 118 -0.37 11.41 27.47
N VAL A 119 -0.54 10.22 28.03
CA VAL A 119 -1.49 9.22 27.53
C VAL A 119 -2.91 9.73 27.76
N ILE A 120 -3.72 9.80 26.68
CA ILE A 120 -5.10 10.29 26.73
C ILE A 120 -6.13 9.17 26.55
N ALA A 121 -5.73 8.06 25.93
CA ALA A 121 -6.59 6.89 25.75
C ALA A 121 -5.75 5.61 25.63
N LYS A 122 -6.42 4.48 25.83
CA LYS A 122 -5.91 3.15 25.47
C LYS A 122 -6.86 2.51 24.48
N VAL A 123 -6.33 1.88 23.45
CA VAL A 123 -7.10 1.22 22.39
C VAL A 123 -6.66 -0.22 22.26
N GLU A 124 -7.63 -1.09 22.00
CA GLU A 124 -7.39 -2.51 21.75
C GLU A 124 -7.01 -2.75 20.28
N ASP A 125 -6.59 -3.96 19.97
CA ASP A 125 -6.37 -4.37 18.58
C ASP A 125 -7.68 -4.29 17.77
N GLN A 126 -7.57 -4.26 16.45
CA GLN A 126 -8.67 -4.14 15.49
C GLN A 126 -9.45 -2.81 15.53
N VAL A 127 -9.16 -1.89 16.45
CA VAL A 127 -9.77 -0.54 16.46
C VAL A 127 -9.34 0.24 15.23
N ILE A 128 -10.32 0.89 14.60
CA ILE A 128 -10.10 1.75 13.42
C ILE A 128 -10.17 3.21 13.85
N GLY A 129 -9.14 3.98 13.51
CA GLY A 129 -9.02 5.41 13.75
C GLY A 129 -8.94 6.20 12.45
N LYS A 130 -9.57 7.38 12.41
CA LYS A 130 -9.43 8.30 11.28
C LYS A 130 -8.11 9.05 11.39
N VAL A 131 -7.37 9.14 10.28
CA VAL A 131 -6.16 9.96 10.19
C VAL A 131 -6.57 11.37 9.79
N GLU A 132 -6.37 12.34 10.66
CA GLU A 132 -6.64 13.76 10.37
C GLU A 132 -5.42 14.49 9.87
N LYS A 133 -4.28 14.32 10.54
CA LYS A 133 -2.98 14.88 10.15
C LYS A 133 -1.88 13.88 10.41
N CYS A 134 -0.88 13.87 9.55
CA CYS A 134 0.42 13.28 9.82
C CYS A 134 1.39 14.46 9.96
N PRO A 135 2.08 14.64 11.08
CA PRO A 135 3.14 15.64 11.18
C PRO A 135 4.20 15.32 10.13
N GLU A 136 4.62 16.32 9.39
CA GLU A 136 5.81 16.22 8.54
C GLU A 136 7.04 16.22 9.46
N ASP A 137 8.04 15.37 9.18
CA ASP A 137 9.37 15.37 9.80
C ASP A 137 9.46 15.08 11.32
N LYS A 138 8.71 14.11 11.83
CA LYS A 138 9.01 13.57 13.16
C LYS A 138 9.20 12.07 13.09
N ASP A 139 10.46 11.66 13.23
CA ASP A 139 10.81 10.28 13.56
C ASP A 139 10.38 10.00 15.00
N PHE A 140 9.52 9.00 15.18
CA PHE A 140 9.06 8.55 16.50
C PHE A 140 9.67 7.20 16.84
#